data_477073b5bf8e0e0d4b8d86d621b8d360
#
_entry.id   477073b5bf8e0e0d4b8d86d621b8d360
#
_cell.length_a   1.000
_cell.length_b   1.000
_cell.length_c   1.000
_cell.angle_alpha   90.00
_cell.angle_beta   90.00
_cell.angle_gamma   90.00
#
_symmetry.space_group_name_H-M   'P 1'
#
loop_
_entity.id
_entity.type
_entity.pdbx_description
1 polymer ?
#
loop_
_entity_poly.entity_id
_entity_poly.type
_entity_poly.pdbx_seq_one_letter_code
_entity_poly.pdbx_strand_id
1 'polypeptide(L)'
;VFFGHDHKPRNITVTNKSGKEVLCLDPANNAQKVAVATITLSPAKKKAKNGKRFNVIKKSGEVVNVTDLAIDEPFMAHFENEINEVKSWANTEIGRFENTISTKDCFFGNSAFNDLILNLELQITKADIAFNAPLGFNSSIKAGAITVGDMFSLYKYENQLYIMKLTGKEIKDYL
;
A
#
# COMPACT_ATOMS: atom_id res chain seq x y z
N VAL A 1 6.99 6.32 18.36
CA VAL A 1 6.96 5.21 17.40
C VAL A 1 6.32 5.72 16.12
N PHE A 2 6.96 5.47 14.97
CA PHE A 2 6.34 5.62 13.66
C PHE A 2 5.84 4.25 13.22
N PHE A 3 4.65 4.21 12.65
CA PHE A 3 4.04 3.00 12.13
C PHE A 3 3.16 3.32 10.91
N GLY A 4 2.54 2.33 10.31
CA GLY A 4 1.71 2.44 9.12
C GLY A 4 0.96 1.15 8.86
N HIS A 5 0.60 0.89 7.61
CA HIS A 5 -0.05 -0.31 7.08
C HIS A 5 -1.58 -0.22 7.00
N ASP A 6 -2.28 0.31 8.01
CA ASP A 6 -3.75 0.40 8.00
C ASP A 6 -4.28 1.63 7.23
N HIS A 7 -3.38 2.45 6.66
CA HIS A 7 -3.67 3.62 5.83
C HIS A 7 -4.50 4.71 6.54
N LYS A 8 -4.45 4.77 7.88
CA LYS A 8 -5.19 5.76 8.67
C LYS A 8 -4.24 6.71 9.37
N PRO A 9 -4.38 8.04 9.16
CA PRO A 9 -3.49 8.99 9.84
C PRO A 9 -3.76 8.96 11.35
N ARG A 10 -2.68 8.91 12.15
CA ARG A 10 -2.76 8.89 13.61
C ARG A 10 -1.70 9.75 14.25
N ASN A 11 -2.12 10.47 15.28
CA ASN A 11 -1.24 11.16 16.22
C ASN A 11 -1.81 10.91 17.61
N ILE A 12 -1.37 9.84 18.24
CA ILE A 12 -1.91 9.36 19.53
C ILE A 12 -0.81 9.05 20.51
N THR A 13 -1.14 9.08 21.78
CA THR A 13 -0.29 8.59 22.87
C THR A 13 -0.93 7.34 23.47
N VAL A 14 -0.15 6.29 23.59
CA VAL A 14 -0.57 5.03 24.21
C VAL A 14 0.28 4.72 25.43
N THR A 15 -0.32 4.12 26.44
CA THR A 15 0.43 3.67 27.63
C THR A 15 0.89 2.24 27.40
N ASN A 16 2.19 1.99 27.51
CA ASN A 16 2.76 0.66 27.37
C ASN A 16 2.57 -0.19 28.65
N LYS A 17 2.95 -1.46 28.56
CA LYS A 17 2.82 -2.40 29.71
C LYS A 17 3.60 -1.97 30.98
N SER A 18 4.57 -1.06 30.86
CA SER A 18 5.33 -0.51 31.99
C SER A 18 4.77 0.82 32.50
N GLY A 19 3.56 1.22 32.09
CA GLY A 19 2.91 2.45 32.50
C GLY A 19 3.51 3.73 31.87
N LYS A 20 4.34 3.60 30.81
CA LYS A 20 4.98 4.75 30.15
C LYS A 20 4.19 5.17 28.91
N GLU A 21 4.06 6.48 28.75
CA GLU A 21 3.48 7.07 27.56
C GLU A 21 4.41 6.95 26.35
N VAL A 22 3.85 6.49 25.23
CA VAL A 22 4.52 6.31 23.94
C VAL A 22 3.77 7.10 22.90
N LEU A 23 4.44 8.10 22.30
CA LEU A 23 3.91 8.82 21.15
C LEU A 23 3.95 7.90 19.92
N CYS A 24 2.81 7.78 19.24
CA CYS A 24 2.61 6.93 18.07
C CYS A 24 2.09 7.79 16.91
N LEU A 25 2.80 7.78 15.79
CA LEU A 25 2.50 8.58 14.61
C LEU A 25 2.38 7.68 13.38
N ASP A 26 1.33 7.90 12.60
CA ASP A 26 1.08 7.25 11.32
C ASP A 26 0.72 8.32 10.26
N PRO A 27 1.49 8.49 9.18
CA PRO A 27 1.19 9.42 8.10
C PRO A 27 0.14 8.89 7.10
N ALA A 28 -0.43 7.71 7.32
CA ALA A 28 -1.27 6.98 6.37
C ALA A 28 -0.46 6.48 5.14
N ASN A 29 -0.98 6.68 3.92
CA ASN A 29 -0.42 6.12 2.69
C ASN A 29 -0.27 7.18 1.58
N ASN A 30 0.34 6.76 0.46
CA ASN A 30 0.47 7.53 -0.79
C ASN A 30 1.22 8.88 -0.62
N ALA A 31 2.06 9.02 0.39
CA ALA A 31 2.84 10.24 0.66
C ALA A 31 1.99 11.54 0.74
N GLN A 32 0.69 11.42 1.07
CA GLN A 32 -0.20 12.59 1.22
C GLN A 32 0.06 13.36 2.52
N LYS A 33 0.69 12.71 3.48
CA LYS A 33 0.98 13.27 4.79
C LYS A 33 2.40 12.92 5.23
N VAL A 34 2.96 13.75 6.11
CA VAL A 34 4.25 13.53 6.76
C VAL A 34 4.05 13.52 8.26
N ALA A 35 4.58 12.50 8.94
CA ALA A 35 4.57 12.44 10.39
C ALA A 35 5.85 13.09 10.94
N VAL A 36 5.70 14.10 11.77
CA VAL A 36 6.79 14.87 12.40
C VAL A 36 6.77 14.63 13.90
N ALA A 37 7.89 14.16 14.45
CA ALA A 37 8.08 14.05 15.90
C ALA A 37 9.10 15.09 16.38
N THR A 38 8.71 15.94 17.31
CA THR A 38 9.59 16.88 17.97
C THR A 38 9.95 16.37 19.36
N ILE A 39 11.26 16.26 19.64
CA ILE A 39 11.78 15.81 20.93
C ILE A 39 12.64 16.90 21.52
N THR A 40 12.20 17.45 22.66
CA THR A 40 12.98 18.44 23.40
C THR A 40 13.87 17.74 24.42
N LEU A 41 15.16 18.06 24.38
CA LEU A 41 16.17 17.47 25.22
C LEU A 41 16.77 18.50 26.15
N SER A 42 17.17 18.11 27.38
CA SER A 42 18.05 18.87 28.24
C SER A 42 19.33 18.08 28.56
N PRO A 43 20.47 18.76 28.80
CA PRO A 43 21.67 18.09 29.28
C PRO A 43 21.42 17.35 30.60
N ALA A 44 21.91 16.13 30.73
CA ALA A 44 21.88 15.44 32.01
C ALA A 44 22.91 16.04 32.97
N LYS A 45 22.50 16.40 34.21
CA LYS A 45 23.36 16.99 35.23
C LYS A 45 24.54 16.08 35.67
N LYS A 46 24.41 14.78 35.49
CA LYS A 46 25.46 13.77 35.69
C LYS A 46 25.35 12.72 34.58
N LYS A 47 26.48 12.18 34.11
CA LYS A 47 26.45 10.98 33.23
C LYS A 47 25.69 9.87 33.98
N ALA A 48 24.55 9.50 33.48
CA ALA A 48 23.82 8.35 34.02
C ALA A 48 24.68 7.09 33.86
N LYS A 49 24.52 6.10 34.76
CA LYS A 49 25.22 4.81 34.71
C LYS A 49 25.07 4.11 33.36
N ASN A 50 24.02 4.41 32.58
CA ASN A 50 23.74 3.90 31.24
C ASN A 50 24.30 4.77 30.10
N GLY A 51 25.17 5.75 30.37
CA GLY A 51 25.80 6.62 29.37
C GLY A 51 24.92 7.71 28.78
N LYS A 52 23.68 7.90 29.26
CA LYS A 52 22.77 8.95 28.78
C LYS A 52 23.37 10.33 29.05
N ARG A 53 23.46 11.15 28.00
CA ARG A 53 23.96 12.54 28.05
C ARG A 53 22.83 13.56 28.12
N PHE A 54 21.60 13.17 27.81
CA PHE A 54 20.42 14.03 27.72
C PHE A 54 19.20 13.39 28.37
N ASN A 55 18.36 14.25 28.92
CA ASN A 55 17.01 13.88 29.36
C ASN A 55 15.99 14.37 28.33
N VAL A 56 14.99 13.58 28.04
CA VAL A 56 13.85 13.99 27.23
C VAL A 56 12.90 14.77 28.13
N ILE A 57 12.65 16.06 27.77
CA ILE A 57 11.72 16.95 28.51
C ILE A 57 10.32 16.84 27.92
N LYS A 58 10.22 16.87 26.60
CA LYS A 58 8.93 16.89 25.88
C LYS A 58 9.03 16.06 24.61
N LYS A 59 7.91 15.41 24.28
CA LYS A 59 7.68 14.79 22.98
C LYS A 59 6.35 15.34 22.46
N SER A 60 6.31 15.72 21.20
CA SER A 60 5.09 16.09 20.51
C SER A 60 5.13 15.54 19.10
N GLY A 61 3.97 15.27 18.55
CA GLY A 61 3.82 14.78 17.20
C GLY A 61 2.85 15.62 16.40
N GLU A 62 3.05 15.64 15.11
CA GLU A 62 2.18 16.26 14.13
C GLU A 62 2.07 15.35 12.90
N VAL A 63 0.91 15.32 12.25
CA VAL A 63 0.69 14.69 10.95
C VAL A 63 0.27 15.79 10.00
N VAL A 64 1.22 16.22 9.17
CA VAL A 64 1.08 17.37 8.27
C VAL A 64 0.59 16.88 6.90
N ASN A 65 -0.46 17.51 6.37
CA ASN A 65 -0.89 17.30 4.98
C ASN A 65 0.09 18.02 4.03
N VAL A 66 0.55 17.33 2.99
CA VAL A 66 1.49 17.87 1.99
C VAL A 66 0.91 17.89 0.58
N THR A 67 -0.35 17.48 0.40
CA THR A 67 -1.00 17.42 -0.92
C THR A 67 -1.17 18.79 -1.58
N ASP A 68 -1.28 19.84 -0.76
CA ASP A 68 -1.54 21.20 -1.24
C ASP A 68 -0.26 22.05 -1.33
N LEU A 69 0.88 21.45 -1.04
CA LEU A 69 2.17 22.13 -1.18
C LEU A 69 2.56 22.26 -2.65
N ALA A 70 3.26 23.35 -2.97
CA ALA A 70 3.83 23.52 -4.29
C ALA A 70 4.86 22.42 -4.59
N ILE A 71 4.93 22.03 -5.85
CA ILE A 71 5.92 21.07 -6.34
C ILE A 71 7.32 21.68 -6.20
N ASP A 72 8.28 20.89 -5.78
CA ASP A 72 9.71 21.25 -5.78
C ASP A 72 10.24 21.14 -7.22
N GLU A 73 10.25 22.24 -7.95
CA GLU A 73 10.66 22.29 -9.36
C GLU A 73 12.13 21.81 -9.55
N PRO A 74 13.11 22.19 -8.74
CA PRO A 74 14.46 21.66 -8.83
C PRO A 74 14.53 20.14 -8.68
N PHE A 75 13.76 19.56 -7.74
CA PHE A 75 13.66 18.11 -7.57
C PHE A 75 13.06 17.44 -8.80
N MET A 76 11.96 17.97 -9.31
CA MET A 76 11.32 17.43 -10.52
C MET A 76 12.23 17.48 -11.75
N ALA A 77 12.96 18.59 -11.93
CA ALA A 77 13.91 18.75 -13.04
C ALA A 77 15.09 17.75 -12.93
N HIS A 78 15.53 17.44 -11.70
CA HIS A 78 16.60 16.47 -11.49
C HIS A 78 16.22 15.04 -11.91
N PHE A 79 14.95 14.67 -11.74
CA PHE A 79 14.43 13.33 -12.08
C PHE A 79 13.56 13.29 -13.33
N GLU A 80 13.63 14.31 -14.18
CA GLU A 80 12.75 14.43 -15.34
C GLU A 80 12.90 13.24 -16.32
N ASN A 81 14.12 12.79 -16.56
CA ASN A 81 14.38 11.67 -17.46
C ASN A 81 13.76 10.37 -16.94
N GLU A 82 14.01 10.03 -15.70
CA GLU A 82 13.48 8.82 -15.04
C GLU A 82 11.94 8.84 -14.97
N ILE A 83 11.37 10.00 -14.67
CA ILE A 83 9.91 10.19 -14.65
C ILE A 83 9.33 9.96 -16.05
N ASN A 84 9.97 10.49 -17.09
CA ASN A 84 9.51 10.34 -18.47
C ASN A 84 9.68 8.90 -18.98
N GLU A 85 10.75 8.21 -18.62
CA GLU A 85 10.94 6.79 -18.92
C GLU A 85 9.84 5.93 -18.30
N VAL A 86 9.55 6.12 -17.00
CA VAL A 86 8.48 5.39 -16.31
C VAL A 86 7.11 5.68 -16.91
N LYS A 87 6.81 6.95 -17.24
CA LYS A 87 5.57 7.33 -17.91
C LYS A 87 5.45 6.70 -19.29
N SER A 88 6.51 6.70 -20.08
CA SER A 88 6.55 6.08 -21.40
C SER A 88 6.27 4.57 -21.29
N TRP A 89 6.94 3.89 -20.39
CA TRP A 89 6.73 2.47 -20.13
C TRP A 89 5.30 2.18 -19.66
N ALA A 90 4.79 2.94 -18.71
CA ALA A 90 3.43 2.76 -18.19
C ALA A 90 2.34 2.97 -19.26
N ASN A 91 2.61 3.82 -20.26
CA ASN A 91 1.71 4.09 -21.38
C ASN A 91 1.85 3.09 -22.54
N THR A 92 2.74 2.10 -22.44
CA THR A 92 2.89 1.07 -23.48
C THR A 92 1.61 0.27 -23.60
N GLU A 93 1.01 0.25 -24.78
CA GLU A 93 -0.15 -0.57 -25.08
C GLU A 93 0.24 -2.06 -25.09
N ILE A 94 -0.50 -2.89 -24.36
CA ILE A 94 -0.24 -4.33 -24.19
C ILE A 94 -1.39 -5.21 -24.70
N GLY A 95 -2.49 -4.59 -25.06
CA GLY A 95 -3.65 -5.33 -25.55
C GLY A 95 -4.91 -4.47 -25.63
N ARG A 96 -6.06 -5.15 -25.68
CA ARG A 96 -7.34 -4.48 -25.79
C ARG A 96 -8.44 -5.27 -25.05
N PHE A 97 -9.29 -4.57 -24.33
CA PHE A 97 -10.51 -5.12 -23.79
C PHE A 97 -11.71 -4.76 -24.67
N GLU A 98 -12.56 -5.75 -24.98
CA GLU A 98 -13.81 -5.51 -25.69
C GLU A 98 -14.85 -4.85 -24.80
N ASN A 99 -14.83 -5.16 -23.51
CA ASN A 99 -15.77 -4.65 -22.51
C ASN A 99 -15.01 -4.04 -21.34
N THR A 100 -15.66 -3.10 -20.64
CA THR A 100 -15.14 -2.56 -19.39
C THR A 100 -15.00 -3.64 -18.34
N ILE A 101 -13.83 -3.72 -17.70
CA ILE A 101 -13.56 -4.61 -16.56
C ILE A 101 -13.54 -3.78 -15.29
N SER A 102 -14.31 -4.21 -14.28
CA SER A 102 -14.43 -3.53 -12.99
C SER A 102 -14.35 -4.51 -11.84
N THR A 103 -13.77 -4.06 -10.73
CA THR A 103 -13.74 -4.82 -9.47
C THR A 103 -14.95 -4.56 -8.58
N LYS A 104 -15.88 -3.69 -8.99
CA LYS A 104 -17.00 -3.24 -8.16
C LYS A 104 -17.91 -4.37 -7.70
N ASP A 105 -18.15 -5.34 -8.57
CA ASP A 105 -19.11 -6.41 -8.31
C ASP A 105 -18.44 -7.74 -7.87
N CYS A 106 -17.11 -7.75 -7.69
CA CYS A 106 -16.32 -8.95 -7.41
C CYS A 106 -16.73 -9.72 -6.15
N PHE A 107 -17.34 -9.03 -5.17
CA PHE A 107 -17.76 -9.63 -3.90
C PHE A 107 -19.20 -10.12 -3.88
N PHE A 108 -19.94 -9.87 -4.95
CA PHE A 108 -21.37 -10.18 -5.03
C PHE A 108 -21.67 -11.33 -5.98
N GLY A 109 -20.65 -11.94 -6.55
CA GLY A 109 -20.77 -13.06 -7.50
C GLY A 109 -19.83 -12.96 -8.68
N ASN A 110 -20.26 -13.46 -9.82
CA ASN A 110 -19.47 -13.45 -11.04
C ASN A 110 -19.20 -12.02 -11.51
N SER A 111 -17.97 -11.76 -11.91
CA SER A 111 -17.56 -10.49 -12.50
C SER A 111 -16.50 -10.72 -13.56
N ALA A 112 -16.43 -9.82 -14.55
CA ALA A 112 -15.41 -9.89 -15.58
C ALA A 112 -13.98 -9.87 -15.02
N PHE A 113 -13.77 -9.21 -13.89
CA PHE A 113 -12.48 -9.22 -13.20
C PHE A 113 -12.16 -10.58 -12.59
N ASN A 114 -13.09 -11.17 -11.82
CA ASN A 114 -12.87 -12.49 -11.23
C ASN A 114 -12.65 -13.55 -12.32
N ASP A 115 -13.47 -13.52 -13.37
CA ASP A 115 -13.36 -14.46 -14.50
C ASP A 115 -12.01 -14.31 -15.20
N LEU A 116 -11.52 -13.08 -15.42
CA LEU A 116 -10.21 -12.84 -16.03
C LEU A 116 -9.09 -13.47 -15.19
N ILE A 117 -9.03 -13.17 -13.89
CA ILE A 117 -7.93 -13.62 -13.03
C ILE A 117 -8.00 -15.15 -12.82
N LEU A 118 -9.16 -15.68 -12.42
CA LEU A 118 -9.32 -17.11 -12.16
C LEU A 118 -9.06 -17.96 -13.41
N ASN A 119 -9.54 -17.54 -14.59
CA ASN A 119 -9.25 -18.24 -15.84
C ASN A 119 -7.77 -18.20 -16.20
N LEU A 120 -7.09 -17.06 -15.97
CA LEU A 120 -5.66 -16.93 -16.19
C LEU A 120 -4.87 -17.86 -15.27
N GLU A 121 -5.22 -17.91 -13.98
CA GLU A 121 -4.60 -18.82 -13.00
C GLU A 121 -4.79 -20.29 -13.41
N LEU A 122 -5.99 -20.71 -13.77
CA LEU A 122 -6.29 -22.06 -14.26
C LEU A 122 -5.53 -22.39 -15.54
N GLN A 123 -5.44 -21.42 -16.47
CA GLN A 123 -4.72 -21.61 -17.73
C GLN A 123 -3.21 -21.82 -17.51
N ILE A 124 -2.61 -21.06 -16.60
CA ILE A 124 -1.18 -21.15 -16.29
C ILE A 124 -0.86 -22.43 -15.51
N THR A 125 -1.64 -22.72 -14.47
CA THR A 125 -1.34 -23.79 -13.50
C THR A 125 -1.85 -25.16 -13.94
N LYS A 126 -2.88 -25.22 -14.78
CA LYS A 126 -3.66 -26.42 -15.09
C LYS A 126 -4.27 -27.08 -13.85
N ALA A 127 -4.50 -26.30 -12.80
CA ALA A 127 -5.18 -26.75 -11.59
C ALA A 127 -6.69 -26.96 -11.86
N ASP A 128 -7.34 -27.72 -10.98
CA ASP A 128 -8.79 -27.99 -11.08
C ASP A 128 -9.63 -26.82 -10.56
N ILE A 129 -9.08 -26.04 -9.61
CA ILE A 129 -9.75 -24.93 -8.93
C ILE A 129 -8.75 -23.79 -8.75
N ALA A 130 -9.21 -22.56 -8.88
CA ALA A 130 -8.46 -21.36 -8.55
C ALA A 130 -9.18 -20.51 -7.48
N PHE A 131 -8.42 -19.82 -6.65
CA PHE A 131 -8.93 -18.88 -5.65
C PHE A 131 -8.22 -17.54 -5.81
N ASN A 132 -8.98 -16.48 -5.90
CA ASN A 132 -8.46 -15.11 -5.94
C ASN A 132 -9.32 -14.18 -5.09
N ALA A 133 -8.73 -13.08 -4.65
CA ALA A 133 -9.43 -12.00 -3.99
C ALA A 133 -9.11 -10.66 -4.67
N PRO A 134 -10.10 -9.82 -4.96
CA PRO A 134 -9.84 -8.50 -5.52
C PRO A 134 -9.09 -7.62 -4.52
N LEU A 135 -8.08 -6.89 -5.01
CA LEU A 135 -7.22 -6.03 -4.21
C LEU A 135 -7.77 -4.61 -4.04
N GLY A 136 -8.89 -4.31 -4.67
CA GLY A 136 -9.60 -3.03 -4.59
C GLY A 136 -11.04 -3.15 -5.05
N PHE A 137 -11.90 -2.23 -4.60
CA PHE A 137 -13.35 -2.30 -4.83
C PHE A 137 -13.86 -1.32 -5.90
N ASN A 138 -13.02 -0.40 -6.36
CA ASN A 138 -13.41 0.68 -7.27
C ASN A 138 -12.46 0.83 -8.46
N SER A 139 -11.70 -0.23 -8.80
CA SER A 139 -10.87 -0.21 -9.99
C SER A 139 -11.70 -0.53 -11.22
N SER A 140 -11.44 0.17 -12.32
CA SER A 140 -12.12 -0.06 -13.58
C SER A 140 -11.21 0.32 -14.75
N ILE A 141 -11.12 -0.55 -15.74
CA ILE A 141 -10.50 -0.26 -17.04
C ILE A 141 -11.61 -0.29 -18.09
N LYS A 142 -11.71 0.78 -18.86
CA LYS A 142 -12.71 0.91 -19.93
C LYS A 142 -12.38 0.00 -21.11
N ALA A 143 -13.41 -0.37 -21.88
CA ALA A 143 -13.21 -1.00 -23.17
C ALA A 143 -12.30 -0.15 -24.08
N GLY A 144 -11.44 -0.79 -24.84
CA GLY A 144 -10.47 -0.13 -25.71
C GLY A 144 -9.04 -0.63 -25.49
N ALA A 145 -8.06 0.11 -25.94
CA ALA A 145 -6.65 -0.16 -25.71
C ALA A 145 -6.36 -0.15 -24.21
N ILE A 146 -5.50 -1.06 -23.77
CA ILE A 146 -5.05 -1.18 -22.39
C ILE A 146 -3.53 -1.04 -22.33
N THR A 147 -3.05 -0.41 -21.29
CA THR A 147 -1.63 -0.13 -21.07
C THR A 147 -1.07 -0.92 -19.89
N VAL A 148 0.25 -0.94 -19.76
CA VAL A 148 0.92 -1.47 -18.57
C VAL A 148 0.38 -0.78 -17.30
N GLY A 149 0.22 0.54 -17.32
CA GLY A 149 -0.30 1.30 -16.19
C GLY A 149 -1.72 0.93 -15.78
N ASP A 150 -2.59 0.56 -16.74
CA ASP A 150 -3.94 0.09 -16.48
C ASP A 150 -3.93 -1.22 -15.66
N MET A 151 -2.98 -2.12 -15.92
CA MET A 151 -2.86 -3.38 -15.17
C MET A 151 -2.57 -3.13 -13.69
N PHE A 152 -1.74 -2.13 -13.36
CA PHE A 152 -1.50 -1.73 -11.97
C PHE A 152 -2.75 -1.15 -11.28
N SER A 153 -3.73 -0.68 -12.03
CA SER A 153 -5.01 -0.23 -11.49
C SER A 153 -5.93 -1.38 -11.09
N LEU A 154 -5.85 -2.51 -11.79
CA LEU A 154 -6.63 -3.71 -11.48
C LEU A 154 -5.93 -4.62 -10.48
N TYR A 155 -4.64 -4.88 -10.70
CA TYR A 155 -3.85 -5.82 -9.91
C TYR A 155 -2.46 -5.21 -9.63
N LYS A 156 -2.38 -4.42 -8.59
CA LYS A 156 -1.23 -3.54 -8.31
C LYS A 156 -0.12 -4.15 -7.46
N TYR A 157 -0.31 -5.36 -6.95
CA TYR A 157 0.69 -6.02 -6.12
C TYR A 157 1.29 -7.21 -6.85
N GLU A 158 2.60 -7.36 -6.74
CA GLU A 158 3.31 -8.53 -7.19
C GLU A 158 3.04 -9.68 -6.21
N ASN A 159 2.41 -10.74 -6.68
CA ASN A 159 2.08 -11.93 -5.90
C ASN A 159 2.67 -13.17 -6.56
N GLN A 160 2.97 -14.17 -5.74
CA GLN A 160 3.38 -15.47 -6.22
C GLN A 160 2.17 -16.39 -6.35
N LEU A 161 2.09 -17.12 -7.46
CA LEU A 161 1.06 -18.12 -7.69
C LEU A 161 1.49 -19.45 -7.09
N TYR A 162 0.69 -19.98 -6.17
CA TYR A 162 0.95 -21.26 -5.50
C TYR A 162 -0.03 -22.33 -5.99
N ILE A 163 0.49 -23.54 -6.22
CA ILE A 163 -0.32 -24.73 -6.49
C ILE A 163 -0.24 -25.62 -5.26
N MET A 164 -1.41 -25.98 -4.72
CA MET A 164 -1.53 -26.84 -3.55
C MET A 164 -2.37 -28.07 -3.87
N LYS A 165 -2.02 -29.21 -3.30
CA LYS A 165 -2.82 -30.42 -3.38
C LYS A 165 -3.69 -30.51 -2.13
N LEU A 166 -4.99 -30.35 -2.30
CA LEU A 166 -5.98 -30.33 -1.23
C LEU A 166 -7.03 -31.42 -1.44
N THR A 167 -7.60 -31.92 -0.35
CA THR A 167 -8.77 -32.79 -0.38
C THR A 167 -10.05 -31.96 -0.52
N GLY A 168 -11.11 -32.55 -1.04
CA GLY A 168 -12.41 -31.87 -1.10
C GLY A 168 -12.94 -31.43 0.28
N LYS A 169 -12.53 -32.12 1.35
CA LYS A 169 -12.87 -31.71 2.72
C LYS A 169 -12.17 -30.41 3.11
N GLU A 170 -10.85 -30.29 2.86
CA GLU A 170 -10.09 -29.08 3.16
C GLU A 170 -10.60 -27.87 2.37
N ILE A 171 -10.95 -28.06 1.09
CA ILE A 171 -11.57 -27.00 0.28
C ILE A 171 -12.91 -26.57 0.87
N LYS A 172 -13.75 -27.53 1.26
CA LYS A 172 -15.06 -27.23 1.87
C LYS A 172 -14.94 -26.54 3.23
N ASP A 173 -13.94 -26.92 4.03
CA ASP A 173 -13.69 -26.30 5.34
C ASP A 173 -13.16 -24.86 5.22
N TYR A 174 -12.52 -24.52 4.07
CA TYR A 174 -12.03 -23.18 3.76
C TYR A 174 -13.16 -22.22 3.31
N LEU A 175 -14.15 -22.71 2.54
CA LEU A 175 -15.31 -21.95 2.04
C LEU A 175 -16.38 -21.77 3.12
#